data_c91272bce7177fa8fc371322b564a365
#
_entry.id   c91272bce7177fa8fc371322b564a365
#
_cell.length_a   1.000
_cell.length_b   1.000
_cell.length_c   1.000
_cell.angle_alpha   90.00
_cell.angle_beta   90.00
_cell.angle_gamma   90.00
#
_symmetry.space_group_name_H-M   'P 1'
#
loop_
_entity.id
_entity.type
_entity.pdbx_description
1 polymer ?
#
loop_
_entity_poly.entity_id
_entity_poly.type
_entity_poly.pdbx_seq_one_letter_code
_entity_poly.pdbx_strand_id
1 'polypeptide(L)'
;MAALSLLDLARALVDIDSTTGREAEACAYLAAYLRGRGFHVTEQPVSGGRTNVVALVDPKPTVVLSTHIDCVPPFFPSSVEHGLLYGRGACDAKGALAAQVTAAERLRESGEAKVGLLFVVGEE
;
A
#
# COMPACT_ATOMS: atom_id res chain seq x y z
N MET A 1 -7.90 12.19 -8.24
CA MET A 1 -6.84 12.34 -7.21
C MET A 1 -5.47 12.31 -7.88
N ALA A 2 -4.62 13.26 -7.52
CA ALA A 2 -3.27 13.33 -8.08
C ALA A 2 -2.38 12.23 -7.47
N ALA A 3 -1.44 11.73 -8.27
CA ALA A 3 -0.45 10.76 -7.80
C ALA A 3 0.49 11.40 -6.77
N LEU A 4 0.72 10.71 -5.67
CA LEU A 4 1.81 11.04 -4.75
C LEU A 4 3.13 10.51 -5.32
N SER A 5 4.24 11.16 -5.00
CA SER A 5 5.55 10.56 -5.25
C SER A 5 5.70 9.28 -4.42
N LEU A 6 6.63 8.42 -4.81
CA LEU A 6 6.93 7.20 -4.05
C LEU A 6 7.22 7.55 -2.57
N LEU A 7 8.04 8.55 -2.35
CA LEU A 7 8.40 8.98 -1.00
C LEU A 7 7.18 9.48 -0.22
N ASP A 8 6.35 10.31 -0.83
CA ASP A 8 5.18 10.87 -0.15
C ASP A 8 4.13 9.79 0.16
N LEU A 9 3.93 8.83 -0.75
CA LEU A 9 3.04 7.70 -0.48
C LEU A 9 3.58 6.84 0.66
N ALA A 10 4.87 6.53 0.65
CA ALA A 10 5.51 5.76 1.71
C ALA A 10 5.37 6.46 3.06
N ARG A 11 5.62 7.77 3.11
CA ARG A 11 5.46 8.55 4.35
C ARG A 11 4.03 8.57 4.85
N ALA A 12 3.06 8.76 3.96
CA ALA A 12 1.65 8.76 4.34
C ALA A 12 1.26 7.43 4.99
N LEU A 13 1.73 6.32 4.43
CA LEU A 13 1.47 4.99 4.99
C LEU A 13 2.21 4.76 6.30
N VAL A 14 3.47 5.15 6.39
CA VAL A 14 4.26 5.00 7.62
C VAL A 14 3.65 5.79 8.78
N ASP A 15 3.06 6.95 8.49
CA ASP A 15 2.47 7.81 9.51
C ASP A 15 1.10 7.30 10.03
N ILE A 16 0.55 6.26 9.44
CA ILE A 16 -0.64 5.58 9.96
C ILE A 16 -0.20 4.36 10.76
N ASP A 17 -0.60 4.30 12.04
CA ASP A 17 -0.33 3.11 12.86
C ASP A 17 -1.09 1.91 12.31
N SER A 18 -0.37 0.93 11.78
CA SER A 18 -0.91 -0.33 11.31
C SER A 18 -0.24 -1.51 12.01
N THR A 19 0.10 -1.34 13.28
CA THR A 19 0.54 -2.45 14.13
C THR A 19 -0.43 -3.61 13.98
N THR A 20 0.08 -4.83 13.86
CA THR A 20 -0.72 -6.04 13.63
C THR A 20 -1.97 -6.07 14.52
N GLY A 21 -3.13 -6.15 13.91
CA GLY A 21 -4.44 -6.04 14.54
C GLY A 21 -5.06 -4.64 14.47
N ARG A 22 -4.31 -3.61 14.11
CA ARG A 22 -4.76 -2.21 14.00
C ARG A 22 -4.68 -1.65 12.59
N GLU A 23 -4.72 -2.52 11.58
CA GLU A 23 -4.49 -2.12 10.19
C GLU A 23 -5.66 -1.41 9.53
N ALA A 24 -6.84 -1.34 10.16
CA ALA A 24 -8.07 -0.86 9.52
C ALA A 24 -7.94 0.54 8.89
N GLU A 25 -7.31 1.50 9.58
CA GLU A 25 -7.13 2.85 9.06
C GLU A 25 -6.20 2.87 7.83
N ALA A 26 -5.11 2.12 7.89
CA ALA A 26 -4.18 2.02 6.76
C ALA A 26 -4.84 1.34 5.56
N CYS A 27 -5.64 0.30 5.79
CA CYS A 27 -6.41 -0.36 4.74
C CYS A 27 -7.37 0.62 4.05
N ALA A 28 -8.11 1.38 4.83
CA ALA A 28 -9.06 2.36 4.31
C ALA A 28 -8.36 3.46 3.51
N TYR A 29 -7.26 3.97 4.03
CA TYR A 29 -6.46 4.98 3.33
C TYR A 29 -5.97 4.46 1.98
N LEU A 30 -5.38 3.26 1.99
CA LEU A 30 -4.81 2.66 0.79
C LEU A 30 -5.89 2.37 -0.26
N ALA A 31 -7.02 1.81 0.16
CA ALA A 31 -8.13 1.54 -0.75
C ALA A 31 -8.65 2.83 -1.39
N ALA A 32 -8.84 3.89 -0.62
CA ALA A 32 -9.28 5.18 -1.12
C ALA A 32 -8.27 5.80 -2.09
N TYR A 33 -6.98 5.73 -1.76
CA TYR A 33 -5.92 6.22 -2.64
C TYR A 33 -5.93 5.51 -3.98
N LEU A 34 -5.98 4.18 -3.97
CA LEU A 34 -5.95 3.38 -5.19
C LEU A 34 -7.21 3.60 -6.04
N ARG A 35 -8.38 3.72 -5.43
CA ARG A 35 -9.61 4.11 -6.15
C ARG A 35 -9.45 5.47 -6.82
N GLY A 36 -8.90 6.43 -6.09
CA GLY A 36 -8.65 7.78 -6.61
C GLY A 36 -7.62 7.79 -7.74
N ARG A 37 -6.78 6.76 -7.82
CA ARG A 37 -5.82 6.57 -8.93
C ARG A 37 -6.39 5.77 -10.10
N GLY A 38 -7.66 5.40 -10.05
CA GLY A 38 -8.34 4.72 -11.15
C GLY A 38 -8.24 3.19 -11.14
N PHE A 39 -7.76 2.59 -10.06
CA PHE A 39 -7.80 1.14 -9.91
C PHE A 39 -9.20 0.69 -9.53
N HIS A 40 -9.57 -0.50 -9.99
CA HIS A 40 -10.73 -1.21 -9.47
C HIS A 40 -10.31 -1.92 -8.18
N VAL A 41 -10.84 -1.47 -7.05
CA VAL A 41 -10.42 -1.93 -5.73
C VAL A 41 -11.48 -2.80 -5.08
N THR A 42 -11.06 -3.95 -4.57
CA THR A 42 -11.87 -4.82 -3.73
C THR A 42 -11.23 -4.88 -2.35
N GLU A 43 -12.01 -4.64 -1.33
CA GLU A 43 -11.60 -4.80 0.07
C GLU A 43 -12.14 -6.14 0.56
N GLN A 44 -11.25 -7.10 0.83
CA GLN A 44 -11.63 -8.43 1.32
C GLN A 44 -11.65 -8.41 2.85
N PRO A 45 -12.81 -8.52 3.49
CA PRO A 45 -12.89 -8.48 4.96
C PRO A 45 -12.11 -9.61 5.61
N VAL A 46 -11.36 -9.28 6.65
CA VAL A 46 -10.67 -10.25 7.49
C VAL A 46 -11.34 -10.27 8.87
N SER A 47 -11.08 -9.25 9.69
CA SER A 47 -11.75 -9.10 10.99
C SER A 47 -11.47 -7.71 11.55
N GLY A 48 -12.31 -7.23 12.46
CA GLY A 48 -12.09 -5.95 13.15
C GLY A 48 -12.00 -4.73 12.22
N GLY A 49 -12.68 -4.73 11.08
CA GLY A 49 -12.60 -3.66 10.09
C GLY A 49 -11.35 -3.71 9.22
N ARG A 50 -10.48 -4.70 9.43
CA ARG A 50 -9.29 -4.90 8.61
C ARG A 50 -9.66 -5.62 7.32
N THR A 51 -9.05 -5.22 6.22
CA THR A 51 -9.29 -5.81 4.91
C THR A 51 -7.97 -6.06 4.18
N ASN A 52 -7.92 -7.12 3.40
CA ASN A 52 -6.93 -7.20 2.33
C ASN A 52 -7.39 -6.26 1.22
N VAL A 53 -6.45 -5.65 0.52
CA VAL A 53 -6.74 -4.68 -0.54
C VAL A 53 -6.27 -5.26 -1.87
N VAL A 54 -7.21 -5.47 -2.78
CA VAL A 54 -6.92 -5.92 -4.16
C VAL A 54 -7.18 -4.76 -5.09
N ALA A 55 -6.23 -4.43 -5.96
CA ALA A 55 -6.37 -3.36 -6.92
C ALA A 55 -6.00 -3.84 -8.31
N LEU A 56 -6.93 -3.72 -9.25
CA LEU A 56 -6.78 -4.22 -10.61
C LEU A 56 -7.07 -3.12 -11.63
N VAL A 57 -6.43 -3.20 -12.78
CA VAL A 57 -6.81 -2.47 -13.99
C VAL A 57 -7.54 -3.44 -14.92
N ASP A 58 -6.85 -4.50 -15.35
CA ASP A 58 -7.46 -5.61 -16.07
C ASP A 58 -7.99 -6.62 -15.05
N PRO A 59 -9.24 -7.13 -15.22
CA PRO A 59 -9.80 -8.12 -14.28
C PRO A 59 -9.06 -9.46 -14.27
N LYS A 60 -8.20 -9.71 -15.26
CA LYS A 60 -7.40 -10.93 -15.35
C LYS A 60 -5.91 -10.59 -15.45
N PRO A 61 -5.29 -10.17 -14.35
CA PRO A 61 -3.87 -9.83 -14.38
C PRO A 61 -3.00 -11.05 -14.65
N THR A 62 -1.89 -10.82 -15.35
CA THR A 62 -0.87 -11.85 -15.57
C THR A 62 0.08 -11.94 -14.38
N VAL A 63 0.35 -10.78 -13.74
CA VAL A 63 1.25 -10.66 -12.59
C VAL A 63 0.53 -9.90 -11.49
N VAL A 64 0.69 -10.35 -10.26
CA VAL A 64 0.23 -9.63 -9.07
C VAL A 64 1.43 -9.32 -8.20
N LEU A 65 1.64 -8.04 -7.91
CA LEU A 65 2.62 -7.59 -6.93
C LEU A 65 1.94 -7.59 -5.56
N SER A 66 2.61 -8.11 -4.56
CA SER A 66 2.00 -8.29 -3.24
C SER A 66 3.00 -8.04 -2.11
N THR A 67 2.51 -7.45 -1.04
CA THR A 67 3.20 -7.37 0.24
C THR A 67 2.15 -7.15 1.34
N HIS A 68 2.59 -6.86 2.55
CA HIS A 68 1.68 -6.69 3.69
C HIS A 68 1.59 -5.25 4.16
N ILE A 69 0.49 -4.95 4.86
CA ILE A 69 0.17 -3.61 5.38
C ILE A 69 0.60 -3.48 6.85
N ASP A 70 0.54 -4.59 7.59
CA ASP A 70 0.79 -4.59 9.02
C ASP A 70 2.27 -4.43 9.36
N CYS A 71 2.51 -3.88 10.55
CA CYS A 71 3.84 -3.65 11.10
C CYS A 71 3.94 -4.21 12.52
N VAL A 72 5.15 -4.62 12.90
CA VAL A 72 5.42 -4.99 14.30
C VAL A 72 5.44 -3.73 15.17
N PRO A 73 5.10 -3.83 16.47
CA PRO A 73 5.25 -2.72 17.40
C PRO A 73 6.74 -2.46 17.71
N PRO A 74 7.09 -1.28 18.25
CA PRO A 74 6.24 -0.14 18.51
C PRO A 74 6.04 0.74 17.27
N PHE A 75 4.92 1.48 17.23
CA PHE A 75 4.71 2.51 16.22
C PHE A 75 5.61 3.71 16.51
N PHE A 76 6.18 4.27 15.46
CA PHE A 76 6.78 5.60 15.46
C PHE A 76 6.67 6.21 14.05
N PRO A 77 6.45 7.54 13.97
CA PRO A 77 6.13 8.19 12.71
C PRO A 77 7.34 8.34 11.79
N SER A 78 7.08 8.80 10.57
CA SER A 78 8.12 8.97 9.58
C SER A 78 9.02 10.18 9.87
N SER A 79 10.28 10.05 9.47
CA SER A 79 11.20 11.16 9.33
C SER A 79 12.08 10.91 8.10
N VAL A 80 12.58 12.01 7.52
CA VAL A 80 13.49 11.92 6.38
C VAL A 80 14.77 12.66 6.72
N GLU A 81 15.90 11.97 6.64
CA GLU A 81 17.22 12.55 6.90
C GLU A 81 18.21 11.99 5.87
N HIS A 82 18.98 12.88 5.26
CA HIS A 82 20.02 12.52 4.29
C HIS A 82 19.50 11.60 3.16
N GLY A 83 18.26 11.86 2.70
CA GLY A 83 17.65 11.07 1.64
C GLY A 83 17.11 9.72 2.06
N LEU A 84 17.08 9.42 3.35
CA LEU A 84 16.57 8.15 3.89
C LEU A 84 15.26 8.38 4.65
N LEU A 85 14.31 7.47 4.43
CA LEU A 85 13.03 7.45 5.14
C LEU A 85 13.14 6.53 6.36
N TYR A 86 12.85 7.07 7.53
CA TYR A 86 12.79 6.34 8.80
C TYR A 86 11.35 6.26 9.29
N GLY A 87 11.04 5.26 10.06
CA GLY A 87 9.73 5.05 10.67
C GLY A 87 9.38 3.57 10.75
N ARG A 88 8.41 3.21 11.59
CA ARG A 88 7.96 1.82 11.66
C ARG A 88 7.28 1.44 10.34
N GLY A 89 7.79 0.42 9.68
CA GLY A 89 7.28 -0.02 8.36
C GLY A 89 7.95 0.65 7.17
N ALA A 90 8.87 1.58 7.37
CA ALA A 90 9.58 2.24 6.26
C ALA A 90 10.31 1.21 5.38
N CYS A 91 10.90 0.18 6.00
CA CYS A 91 11.53 -0.93 5.30
C CYS A 91 10.59 -2.11 5.16
N ASP A 92 9.90 -2.49 6.23
CA ASP A 92 9.08 -3.70 6.30
C ASP A 92 7.63 -3.35 6.70
N ALA A 93 6.74 -3.12 5.73
CA ALA A 93 6.99 -3.24 4.28
C ALA A 93 6.37 -2.08 3.50
N LYS A 94 6.07 -0.94 4.14
CA LYS A 94 5.37 0.20 3.50
C LYS A 94 6.21 0.86 2.40
N GLY A 95 7.53 0.83 2.53
CA GLY A 95 8.40 1.26 1.44
C GLY A 95 8.26 0.37 0.22
N ALA A 96 8.27 -0.94 0.41
CA ALA A 96 8.04 -1.90 -0.67
C ALA A 96 6.64 -1.76 -1.25
N LEU A 97 5.63 -1.55 -0.40
CA LEU A 97 4.25 -1.34 -0.84
C LEU A 97 4.14 -0.12 -1.75
N ALA A 98 4.71 1.01 -1.33
CA ALA A 98 4.70 2.23 -2.14
C ALA A 98 5.44 2.03 -3.47
N ALA A 99 6.55 1.28 -3.47
CA ALA A 99 7.29 0.97 -4.69
C ALA A 99 6.45 0.12 -5.65
N GLN A 100 5.69 -0.86 -5.14
CA GLN A 100 4.82 -1.70 -5.96
C GLN A 100 3.67 -0.89 -6.58
N VAL A 101 3.04 -0.01 -5.81
CA VAL A 101 1.99 0.88 -6.33
C VAL A 101 2.55 1.78 -7.43
N THR A 102 3.69 2.40 -7.20
CA THR A 102 4.33 3.29 -8.16
C THR A 102 4.69 2.53 -9.45
N ALA A 103 5.23 1.32 -9.32
CA ALA A 103 5.56 0.47 -10.47
C ALA A 103 4.30 0.11 -11.28
N ALA A 104 3.22 -0.28 -10.62
CA ALA A 104 1.96 -0.61 -11.29
C ALA A 104 1.38 0.59 -12.03
N GLU A 105 1.44 1.79 -11.43
CA GLU A 105 0.98 3.01 -12.09
C GLU A 105 1.81 3.36 -13.33
N ARG A 106 3.12 3.22 -13.26
CA ARG A 106 4.02 3.46 -14.40
C ARG A 106 3.77 2.47 -15.54
N LEU A 107 3.55 1.21 -15.20
CA LEU A 107 3.24 0.18 -16.19
C LEU A 107 1.92 0.48 -16.89
N ARG A 108 0.90 0.87 -16.14
CA ARG A 108 -0.39 1.25 -16.71
C ARG A 108 -0.26 2.43 -17.65
N GLU A 109 0.50 3.45 -17.27
CA GLU A 109 0.75 4.63 -18.11
C GLU A 109 1.46 4.25 -19.42
N SER A 110 2.31 3.23 -19.40
CA SER A 110 2.99 2.72 -20.60
C SER A 110 2.14 1.75 -21.42
N GLY A 111 0.88 1.51 -21.02
CA GLY A 111 -0.04 0.63 -21.74
C GLY A 111 -0.11 -0.80 -21.20
N GLU A 112 0.61 -1.13 -20.12
CA GLU A 112 0.57 -2.47 -19.52
C GLU A 112 -0.45 -2.48 -18.37
N ALA A 113 -1.60 -3.11 -18.63
CA ALA A 113 -2.70 -3.16 -17.67
C ALA A 113 -2.80 -4.48 -16.90
N LYS A 114 -2.00 -5.49 -17.26
CA LYS A 114 -2.13 -6.85 -16.70
C LYS A 114 -1.28 -7.06 -15.44
N VAL A 115 -1.07 -6.01 -14.68
CA VAL A 115 -0.40 -6.05 -13.39
C VAL A 115 -1.40 -5.65 -12.31
N GLY A 116 -1.66 -6.56 -11.38
CA GLY A 116 -2.51 -6.32 -10.22
C GLY A 116 -1.71 -6.11 -8.96
N LEU A 117 -2.39 -5.66 -7.92
CA LEU A 117 -1.83 -5.42 -6.59
C LEU A 117 -2.66 -6.17 -5.55
N LEU A 118 -1.98 -6.80 -4.59
CA LEU A 118 -2.62 -7.43 -3.44
C LEU A 118 -1.83 -7.09 -2.19
N PHE A 119 -2.46 -6.39 -1.26
CA PHE A 119 -1.86 -6.03 0.01
C PHE A 119 -2.64 -6.67 1.15
N VAL A 120 -1.95 -7.42 1.98
CA VAL A 120 -2.58 -8.25 3.01
C VAL A 120 -2.32 -7.71 4.41
N VAL A 121 -3.18 -8.10 5.34
CA VAL A 121 -3.08 -7.79 6.77
C VAL A 121 -2.64 -9.03 7.54
N GLY A 122 -2.08 -8.80 8.74
CA GLY A 122 -1.78 -9.90 9.67
C GLY A 122 -0.65 -10.83 9.22
N GLU A 123 0.30 -10.35 8.42
CA GLU A 123 1.45 -11.16 7.97
C GLU A 123 2.46 -11.36 9.11
N GLU A 124 2.70 -10.33 9.89
CA GLU A 124 3.62 -10.37 11.01
C GLU A 124 3.00 -11.21 12.16
#